data_828c4c50a59a662cbf6866889c378c1e
#
_entry.id   828c4c50a59a662cbf6866889c378c1e
#
_cell.length_a   1.000
_cell.length_b   1.000
_cell.length_c   1.000
_cell.angle_alpha   90.00
_cell.angle_beta   90.00
_cell.angle_gamma   90.00
#
_symmetry.space_group_name_H-M   'P 1'
#
loop_
_entity.id
_entity.type
_entity.pdbx_description
1 polymer ?
#
loop_
_entity_poly.entity_id
_entity_poly.type
_entity_poly.pdbx_seq_one_letter_code
_entity_poly.pdbx_strand_id
1 'polypeptide(L)'
;MARVSTYLNFQGQAEEAFTFYAGTFGTEITVLNRFSDMPAMGPGTLPAEEQGLVLHAELPIVAGHVLMATDMLGSMGQETRVGNNTTLCLDVDSREAADRLYDALSDGGSEGSPMADMPWGAYWGVVLDRYGIRWMVNCTPPA
;
A
#
# COMPACT_ATOMS: atom_id res chain seq x y z
N MET A 1 9.12 -11.02 -19.18
CA MET A 1 9.15 -11.92 -18.02
C MET A 1 7.92 -11.76 -17.18
N ALA A 2 7.42 -12.89 -16.69
CA ALA A 2 6.27 -12.84 -15.78
C ALA A 2 6.70 -12.29 -14.41
N ARG A 3 5.81 -11.56 -13.75
CA ARG A 3 6.04 -11.07 -12.39
C ARG A 3 4.72 -10.98 -11.65
N VAL A 4 4.80 -10.94 -10.33
CA VAL A 4 3.66 -10.65 -9.48
C VAL A 4 3.84 -9.24 -8.91
N SER A 5 2.80 -8.44 -8.99
CA SER A 5 2.76 -7.13 -8.34
C SER A 5 1.54 -7.09 -7.42
N THR A 6 1.58 -6.22 -6.43
CA THR A 6 0.45 -6.04 -5.52
C THR A 6 -0.41 -4.89 -6.04
N TYR A 7 -1.69 -5.15 -6.23
CA TYR A 7 -2.65 -4.15 -6.69
C TYR A 7 -3.61 -3.82 -5.55
N LEU A 8 -3.60 -2.55 -5.15
CA LEU A 8 -4.39 -2.08 -4.02
C LEU A 8 -5.59 -1.28 -4.50
N ASN A 9 -6.72 -1.45 -3.82
CA ASN A 9 -7.94 -0.72 -4.12
C ASN A 9 -8.27 0.19 -2.96
N PHE A 10 -8.50 1.47 -3.25
CA PHE A 10 -8.85 2.47 -2.25
C PHE A 10 -10.17 3.12 -2.61
N GLN A 11 -10.78 3.82 -1.65
CA GLN A 11 -12.02 4.53 -1.86
C GLN A 11 -11.73 6.04 -1.83
N GLY A 12 -10.99 6.51 -2.83
CA GLY A 12 -10.66 7.93 -2.97
C GLY A 12 -9.34 8.34 -2.30
N GLN A 13 -8.59 7.40 -1.73
CA GLN A 13 -7.38 7.71 -0.97
C GLN A 13 -6.09 7.19 -1.62
N ALA A 14 -6.15 6.75 -2.89
CA ALA A 14 -5.00 6.12 -3.52
C ALA A 14 -3.78 7.05 -3.58
N GLU A 15 -3.98 8.30 -3.97
CA GLU A 15 -2.87 9.25 -4.06
C GLU A 15 -2.28 9.56 -2.68
N GLU A 16 -3.14 9.79 -1.70
CA GLU A 16 -2.70 10.05 -0.33
C GLU A 16 -1.93 8.86 0.23
N ALA A 17 -2.44 7.65 0.03
CA ALA A 17 -1.79 6.43 0.50
C ALA A 17 -0.42 6.25 -0.17
N PHE A 18 -0.34 6.45 -1.48
CA PHE A 18 0.91 6.28 -2.20
C PHE A 18 1.93 7.36 -1.86
N THR A 19 1.49 8.58 -1.58
CA THR A 19 2.39 9.63 -1.07
C THR A 19 2.97 9.22 0.29
N PHE A 20 2.14 8.66 1.15
CA PHE A 20 2.57 8.14 2.44
C PHE A 20 3.58 6.99 2.27
N TYR A 21 3.29 6.02 1.40
CA TYR A 21 4.19 4.89 1.15
C TYR A 21 5.50 5.34 0.50
N ALA A 22 5.45 6.29 -0.42
CA ALA A 22 6.66 6.83 -1.03
C ALA A 22 7.61 7.41 0.03
N GLY A 23 7.06 8.15 0.98
CA GLY A 23 7.85 8.66 2.11
C GLY A 23 8.37 7.54 3.01
N THR A 24 7.56 6.51 3.24
CA THR A 24 7.93 5.38 4.09
C THR A 24 9.08 4.58 3.48
N PHE A 25 9.02 4.30 2.18
CA PHE A 25 10.01 3.45 1.51
C PHE A 25 11.15 4.25 0.87
N GLY A 26 11.06 5.58 0.86
CA GLY A 26 12.10 6.41 0.25
C GLY A 26 12.15 6.29 -1.27
N THR A 27 10.99 6.09 -1.89
CA THR A 27 10.85 5.93 -3.34
C THR A 27 9.91 6.99 -3.90
N GLU A 28 9.68 6.93 -5.22
CA GLU A 28 8.84 7.92 -5.89
C GLU A 28 7.74 7.22 -6.70
N ILE A 29 6.57 7.84 -6.74
CA ILE A 29 5.47 7.38 -7.60
C ILE A 29 5.94 7.52 -9.05
N THR A 30 5.92 6.40 -9.79
CA THR A 30 6.42 6.37 -11.18
C THR A 30 5.31 6.53 -12.20
N VAL A 31 4.07 6.21 -11.84
CA VAL A 31 2.90 6.38 -12.71
C VAL A 31 1.76 6.88 -11.85
N LEU A 32 1.05 7.90 -12.34
CA LEU A 32 -0.19 8.36 -11.72
C LEU A 32 -1.10 8.92 -12.80
N ASN A 33 -2.14 8.17 -13.12
CA ASN A 33 -3.16 8.57 -14.08
C ASN A 33 -4.47 8.77 -13.35
N ARG A 34 -5.17 9.84 -13.69
CA ARG A 34 -6.48 10.14 -13.11
C ARG A 34 -7.58 9.75 -14.09
N PHE A 35 -8.78 9.55 -13.60
CA PHE A 35 -9.91 9.25 -14.48
C PHE A 35 -10.13 10.35 -15.51
N SER A 36 -9.88 11.62 -15.14
CA SER A 36 -9.98 12.73 -16.08
C SER A 36 -8.97 12.67 -17.22
N ASP A 37 -7.90 11.90 -17.08
CA ASP A 37 -6.90 11.74 -18.14
C ASP A 37 -7.34 10.76 -19.23
N MET A 38 -8.47 10.07 -19.01
CA MET A 38 -8.93 8.99 -19.90
C MET A 38 -10.30 9.33 -20.50
N PRO A 39 -10.33 10.16 -21.58
CA PRO A 39 -11.60 10.55 -22.20
C PRO A 39 -12.45 9.35 -22.66
N ALA A 40 -11.80 8.23 -22.99
CA ALA A 40 -12.48 7.03 -23.46
C ALA A 40 -13.30 6.34 -22.37
N MET A 41 -13.14 6.72 -21.11
CA MET A 41 -13.95 6.20 -20.01
C MET A 41 -15.34 6.84 -19.95
N GLY A 42 -15.71 7.61 -20.97
CA GLY A 42 -17.01 8.23 -21.07
C GLY A 42 -17.06 9.60 -20.40
N PRO A 43 -16.61 10.66 -21.10
CA PRO A 43 -16.73 12.01 -20.56
C PRO A 43 -18.21 12.30 -20.27
N GLY A 44 -18.44 12.87 -19.09
CA GLY A 44 -19.79 13.18 -18.63
C GLY A 44 -20.50 12.04 -17.93
N THR A 45 -19.87 10.85 -17.81
CA THR A 45 -20.46 9.73 -17.08
C THR A 45 -20.04 9.69 -15.62
N LEU A 46 -18.88 10.29 -15.28
CA LEU A 46 -18.40 10.33 -13.89
C LEU A 46 -18.79 11.66 -13.23
N PRO A 47 -19.24 11.62 -11.98
CA PRO A 47 -19.42 12.84 -11.19
C PRO A 47 -18.12 13.64 -11.13
N ALA A 48 -18.24 14.96 -11.02
CA ALA A 48 -17.09 15.85 -11.00
C ALA A 48 -16.11 15.49 -9.88
N GLU A 49 -16.61 15.06 -8.73
CA GLU A 49 -15.79 14.69 -7.58
C GLU A 49 -14.98 13.42 -7.79
N GLU A 50 -15.35 12.59 -8.76
CA GLU A 50 -14.61 11.36 -9.07
C GLU A 50 -13.60 11.53 -10.20
N GLN A 51 -13.70 12.60 -10.98
CA GLN A 51 -12.82 12.78 -12.13
C GLN A 51 -11.35 12.96 -11.75
N GLY A 52 -11.08 13.53 -10.59
CA GLY A 52 -9.72 13.72 -10.08
C GLY A 52 -9.15 12.50 -9.35
N LEU A 53 -9.94 11.45 -9.17
CA LEU A 53 -9.48 10.25 -8.48
C LEU A 53 -8.50 9.48 -9.35
N VAL A 54 -7.75 8.56 -8.72
CA VAL A 54 -6.69 7.81 -9.38
C VAL A 54 -7.27 6.62 -10.12
N LEU A 55 -7.08 6.61 -11.44
CA LEU A 55 -7.37 5.45 -12.28
C LEU A 55 -6.31 4.38 -12.10
N HIS A 56 -5.03 4.76 -12.07
CA HIS A 56 -3.92 3.84 -11.93
C HIS A 56 -2.69 4.58 -11.40
N ALA A 57 -2.02 3.97 -10.43
CA ALA A 57 -0.76 4.48 -9.92
C ALA A 57 0.21 3.33 -9.70
N GLU A 58 1.50 3.61 -9.79
CA GLU A 58 2.56 2.64 -9.53
C GLU A 58 3.63 3.24 -8.64
N LEU A 59 4.09 2.46 -7.68
CA LEU A 59 5.11 2.86 -6.73
C LEU A 59 6.04 1.68 -6.46
N PRO A 60 7.33 1.79 -6.82
CA PRO A 60 8.28 0.78 -6.38
C PRO A 60 8.52 0.88 -4.87
N ILE A 61 8.68 -0.27 -4.24
CA ILE A 61 9.01 -0.35 -2.82
C ILE A 61 10.28 -1.17 -2.64
N VAL A 62 10.30 -2.13 -1.75
CA VAL A 62 11.51 -2.91 -1.44
C VAL A 62 11.84 -3.86 -2.60
N ALA A 63 13.13 -3.97 -2.96
CA ALA A 63 13.67 -4.94 -3.91
C ALA A 63 12.98 -4.91 -5.29
N GLY A 64 12.53 -3.73 -5.71
CA GLY A 64 11.90 -3.58 -7.01
C GLY A 64 10.46 -4.07 -7.10
N HIS A 65 9.87 -4.51 -5.99
CA HIS A 65 8.45 -4.86 -5.99
C HIS A 65 7.61 -3.60 -6.22
N VAL A 66 6.64 -3.68 -7.11
CA VAL A 66 5.82 -2.53 -7.47
C VAL A 66 4.44 -2.67 -6.85
N LEU A 67 4.04 -1.66 -6.09
CA LEU A 67 2.65 -1.50 -5.69
C LEU A 67 1.93 -0.78 -6.81
N MET A 68 0.74 -1.25 -7.12
CA MET A 68 -0.17 -0.58 -8.04
C MET A 68 -1.44 -0.21 -7.27
N ALA A 69 -2.16 0.78 -7.73
CA ALA A 69 -3.39 1.19 -7.05
C ALA A 69 -4.39 1.82 -7.98
N THR A 70 -5.63 1.76 -7.57
CA THR A 70 -6.74 2.50 -8.17
C THR A 70 -7.67 2.98 -7.06
N ASP A 71 -8.42 4.04 -7.36
CA ASP A 71 -9.57 4.41 -6.53
C ASP A 71 -10.82 3.74 -7.09
N MET A 72 -11.58 3.09 -6.23
CA MET A 72 -12.85 2.52 -6.59
C MET A 72 -13.91 3.62 -6.69
N LEU A 73 -14.83 3.46 -7.62
CA LEU A 73 -15.83 4.48 -7.93
C LEU A 73 -17.17 4.13 -7.31
N GLY A 74 -17.57 4.88 -6.29
CA GLY A 74 -18.86 4.68 -5.64
C GLY A 74 -20.04 4.87 -6.59
N SER A 75 -19.90 5.79 -7.55
CA SER A 75 -20.95 6.03 -8.54
C SER A 75 -21.22 4.82 -9.44
N MET A 76 -20.24 3.91 -9.54
CA MET A 76 -20.39 2.67 -10.31
C MET A 76 -20.66 1.46 -9.43
N GLY A 77 -21.03 1.68 -8.18
CA GLY A 77 -21.34 0.62 -7.24
C GLY A 77 -20.12 -0.11 -6.70
N GLN A 78 -18.92 0.43 -6.90
CA GLN A 78 -17.70 -0.17 -6.36
C GLN A 78 -17.48 0.29 -4.94
N GLU A 79 -17.17 -0.67 -4.07
CA GLU A 79 -16.93 -0.39 -2.65
C GLU A 79 -15.75 -1.23 -2.16
N THR A 80 -14.78 -0.58 -1.50
CA THR A 80 -13.66 -1.30 -0.92
C THR A 80 -14.10 -2.04 0.34
N ARG A 81 -13.54 -3.23 0.54
CA ARG A 81 -13.76 -4.02 1.76
C ARG A 81 -12.42 -4.34 2.37
N VAL A 82 -12.20 -3.80 3.57
CA VAL A 82 -10.98 -4.09 4.31
C VAL A 82 -11.15 -5.45 4.98
N GLY A 83 -10.23 -6.38 4.66
CA GLY A 83 -10.25 -7.74 5.20
C GLY A 83 -9.00 -8.04 6.00
N ASN A 84 -8.83 -9.31 6.34
CA ASN A 84 -7.69 -9.75 7.15
C ASN A 84 -7.05 -11.04 6.63
N ASN A 85 -7.37 -11.44 5.41
CA ASN A 85 -6.86 -12.70 4.86
C ASN A 85 -5.70 -12.52 3.89
N THR A 86 -5.15 -11.32 3.78
CA THR A 86 -3.94 -11.04 2.98
C THR A 86 -3.09 -10.04 3.73
N THR A 87 -1.79 -10.30 3.80
CA THR A 87 -0.82 -9.43 4.44
C THR A 87 0.40 -9.30 3.53
N LEU A 88 0.87 -8.07 3.35
CA LEU A 88 2.12 -7.83 2.62
C LEU A 88 3.27 -7.99 3.60
N CYS A 89 4.19 -8.89 3.29
CA CYS A 89 5.34 -9.15 4.15
C CYS A 89 6.58 -8.47 3.61
N LEU A 90 7.21 -7.67 4.46
CA LEU A 90 8.47 -7.00 4.17
C LEU A 90 9.57 -7.73 4.92
N ASP A 91 10.44 -8.44 4.20
CA ASP A 91 11.63 -9.03 4.79
C ASP A 91 12.78 -8.03 4.63
N VAL A 92 13.32 -7.58 5.73
CA VAL A 92 14.35 -6.54 5.73
C VAL A 92 15.65 -7.05 6.36
N ASP A 93 16.74 -6.33 6.10
CA ASP A 93 18.09 -6.82 6.41
C ASP A 93 18.56 -6.46 7.82
N SER A 94 17.91 -5.53 8.51
CA SER A 94 18.35 -5.09 9.84
C SER A 94 17.18 -4.77 10.73
N ARG A 95 17.42 -4.85 12.05
CA ARG A 95 16.42 -4.48 13.05
C ARG A 95 16.08 -2.99 12.96
N GLU A 96 17.07 -2.15 12.66
CA GLU A 96 16.86 -0.72 12.51
C GLU A 96 15.94 -0.41 11.34
N ALA A 97 16.12 -1.09 10.20
CA ALA A 97 15.24 -0.93 9.05
C ALA A 97 13.83 -1.43 9.38
N ALA A 98 13.73 -2.56 10.10
CA ALA A 98 12.44 -3.10 10.52
C ALA A 98 11.69 -2.12 11.42
N ASP A 99 12.36 -1.56 12.41
CA ASP A 99 11.75 -0.62 13.34
C ASP A 99 11.27 0.64 12.60
N ARG A 100 12.10 1.17 11.72
CA ARG A 100 11.75 2.37 10.95
C ARG A 100 10.51 2.17 10.09
N LEU A 101 10.47 1.04 9.38
CA LEU A 101 9.31 0.72 8.53
C LEU A 101 8.06 0.48 9.38
N TYR A 102 8.18 -0.29 10.45
CA TYR A 102 7.04 -0.56 11.31
C TYR A 102 6.49 0.73 11.94
N ASP A 103 7.37 1.58 12.46
CA ASP A 103 6.96 2.85 13.07
C ASP A 103 6.20 3.72 12.08
N ALA A 104 6.68 3.81 10.84
CA ALA A 104 6.02 4.60 9.81
C ALA A 104 4.66 3.99 9.43
N LEU A 105 4.62 2.69 9.16
CA LEU A 105 3.39 2.03 8.71
C LEU A 105 2.34 1.97 9.81
N SER A 106 2.75 1.87 11.06
CA SER A 106 1.81 1.77 12.18
C SER A 106 1.24 3.12 12.62
N ASP A 107 1.79 4.23 12.15
CA ASP A 107 1.31 5.56 12.50
C ASP A 107 -0.11 5.75 11.97
N GLY A 108 -1.08 5.95 12.88
CA GLY A 108 -2.50 6.02 12.54
C GLY A 108 -3.14 4.67 12.23
N GLY A 109 -2.40 3.58 12.39
CA GLY A 109 -2.89 2.24 12.14
C GLY A 109 -3.58 1.60 13.33
N SER A 110 -3.93 0.33 13.18
CA SER A 110 -4.65 -0.44 14.20
C SER A 110 -4.34 -1.93 14.05
N GLU A 111 -4.95 -2.76 14.90
CA GLU A 111 -4.87 -4.22 14.83
C GLU A 111 -3.43 -4.71 14.71
N GLY A 112 -2.51 -4.06 15.45
CA GLY A 112 -1.10 -4.34 15.36
C GLY A 112 -0.58 -5.18 16.50
N SER A 113 0.51 -5.89 16.20
CA SER A 113 1.39 -6.47 17.22
C SER A 113 2.76 -5.86 17.00
N PRO A 114 3.31 -5.16 17.99
CA PRO A 114 4.59 -4.46 17.81
C PRO A 114 5.74 -5.40 17.49
N MET A 115 6.80 -4.84 16.93
CA MET A 115 8.01 -5.62 16.67
C MET A 115 8.50 -6.29 17.94
N ALA A 116 8.78 -7.57 17.86
CA ALA A 116 9.24 -8.38 18.98
C ALA A 116 10.05 -9.56 18.51
N ASP A 117 10.94 -10.03 19.35
CA ASP A 117 11.70 -11.25 19.07
C ASP A 117 10.80 -12.48 19.22
N MET A 118 10.82 -13.33 18.20
CA MET A 118 10.01 -14.55 18.16
C MET A 118 10.84 -15.76 18.58
N PRO A 119 10.20 -16.80 19.14
CA PRO A 119 10.93 -18.00 19.59
C PRO A 119 11.74 -18.68 18.50
N TRP A 120 11.36 -18.51 17.23
CA TRP A 120 12.10 -19.10 16.10
C TRP A 120 13.24 -18.23 15.59
N GLY A 121 13.55 -17.11 16.26
CA GLY A 121 14.70 -16.27 15.96
C GLY A 121 14.45 -15.06 15.08
N ALA A 122 13.22 -14.87 14.61
CA ALA A 122 12.86 -13.70 13.80
C ALA A 122 12.48 -12.52 14.68
N TYR A 123 12.72 -11.31 14.17
CA TYR A 123 12.22 -10.06 14.75
C TYR A 123 11.04 -9.62 13.87
N TRP A 124 9.84 -9.52 14.44
CA TRP A 124 8.62 -9.56 13.64
C TRP A 124 7.53 -8.67 14.25
N GLY A 125 6.73 -8.04 13.39
CA GLY A 125 5.56 -7.28 13.80
C GLY A 125 4.55 -7.19 12.66
N VAL A 126 3.31 -6.89 12.99
CA VAL A 126 2.21 -6.72 12.01
C VAL A 126 1.39 -5.50 12.37
N VAL A 127 0.74 -4.92 11.38
CA VAL A 127 -0.17 -3.79 11.57
C VAL A 127 -1.12 -3.66 10.38
N LEU A 128 -2.33 -3.17 10.66
CA LEU A 128 -3.25 -2.65 9.64
C LEU A 128 -3.00 -1.15 9.58
N ASP A 129 -2.55 -0.64 8.43
CA ASP A 129 -2.21 0.78 8.33
C ASP A 129 -3.47 1.65 8.27
N ARG A 130 -3.28 2.98 8.29
CA ARG A 130 -4.40 3.94 8.30
C ARG A 130 -5.24 3.89 7.03
N TYR A 131 -4.74 3.27 5.97
CA TYR A 131 -5.44 3.15 4.68
C TYR A 131 -6.10 1.80 4.48
N GLY A 132 -6.00 0.91 5.48
CA GLY A 132 -6.64 -0.39 5.44
C GLY A 132 -5.82 -1.50 4.80
N ILE A 133 -4.51 -1.32 4.67
CA ILE A 133 -3.60 -2.33 4.13
C ILE A 133 -2.87 -3.01 5.28
N ARG A 134 -2.77 -4.34 5.23
CA ARG A 134 -2.09 -5.14 6.25
C ARG A 134 -0.64 -5.35 5.87
N TRP A 135 0.24 -5.06 6.82
CA TRP A 135 1.68 -5.22 6.65
C TRP A 135 2.24 -6.13 7.73
N MET A 136 3.21 -6.93 7.34
CA MET A 136 4.07 -7.67 8.25
C MET A 136 5.49 -7.17 7.98
N VAL A 137 6.22 -6.87 9.04
CA VAL A 137 7.64 -6.53 8.94
C VAL A 137 8.42 -7.63 9.62
N ASN A 138 9.39 -8.20 8.93
CA ASN A 138 10.17 -9.32 9.41
C ASN A 138 11.65 -9.08 9.15
N CYS A 139 12.46 -9.39 10.14
CA CYS A 139 13.90 -9.40 10.00
C CYS A 139 14.43 -10.68 10.61
N THR A 140 15.02 -11.52 9.77
CA THR A 140 15.68 -12.74 10.25
C THR A 140 17.16 -12.46 10.28
N PRO A 141 17.81 -12.55 11.45
CA PRO A 141 19.25 -12.32 11.51
C PRO A 141 20.01 -13.34 10.66
N PRO A 142 21.17 -12.97 10.11
CA PRO A 142 21.97 -13.91 9.36
C PRO A 142 22.39 -15.08 10.25
N ALA A 143 22.47 -16.24 9.65
CA ALA A 143 22.85 -17.48 10.34
C ALA A 143 24.31 -17.42 10.83
#